data_5c899acbc3fcf3a7b8f4c50b014a67a8
#
_entry.id   5c899acbc3fcf3a7b8f4c50b014a67a8
#
_cell.length_a   1.000
_cell.length_b   1.000
_cell.length_c   1.000
_cell.angle_alpha   90.00
_cell.angle_beta   90.00
_cell.angle_gamma   90.00
#
_symmetry.space_group_name_H-M   'P 1'
#
loop_
_entity.id
_entity.type
_entity.pdbx_description
1 polymer ?
#
loop_
_entity_poly.entity_id
_entity_poly.type
_entity_poly.pdbx_seq_one_letter_code
_entity_poly.pdbx_strand_id
1 'polypeptide(L)'
;MTIRRKLLTIAALAVLSLQATAQRPVAATGTNVLKKEIQLKLDEWHKAGKFPGATVGVVLPDGESFGLAVGYSDRDAKTPMRATDRMPAGSTGKTFAAATTMQLIKDGKISLDDKVEKYLGKEPWFDRLPNAKDITVRQLMNHTSGLVRYEFKKEFTDYLTANPYKVWSPEDRLAYLFDEKPPFEAGKGWDYSDTNYIVLGMIIERVTGKNFYDEANKRFVKKFKLSDTIPQDGPELKGVVQGYAGANNPFGGKDKMIENGKFIVNPQLEWTGGGWASTGQDLARWAKLMYEGKAFDPSMVPVMLDGVPAKLGRDTKYGLGVIIRPTQAGTAYGHSGFFPGYMTDMMYFPDKRIAVAVQVNTSVPQDLGKPLGRVVVEIAQMIDAAGSTPASK
;
A
#
# COMPACT_ATOMS: atom_id res chain seq x y z
N MET A 1 0.43 77.63 -23.20
CA MET A 1 -0.82 77.16 -22.54
C MET A 1 -1.09 75.77 -23.12
N THR A 2 -0.57 74.72 -22.45
CA THR A 2 -0.62 73.35 -22.99
C THR A 2 -1.20 72.43 -21.91
N ILE A 3 -2.42 71.93 -22.15
CA ILE A 3 -3.18 71.10 -21.27
C ILE A 3 -2.73 69.63 -21.45
N ARG A 4 -2.13 69.04 -20.40
CA ARG A 4 -1.80 67.59 -20.34
C ARG A 4 -3.05 66.82 -19.88
N ARG A 5 -3.56 65.98 -20.77
CA ARG A 5 -4.54 64.93 -20.44
C ARG A 5 -3.84 63.74 -19.76
N LYS A 6 -4.25 63.42 -18.52
CA LYS A 6 -3.92 62.18 -17.83
C LYS A 6 -4.87 61.11 -18.28
N LEU A 7 -4.37 60.04 -18.87
CA LEU A 7 -5.09 58.78 -19.08
C LEU A 7 -5.04 57.96 -17.79
N LEU A 8 -6.15 57.64 -17.16
CA LEU A 8 -6.31 56.67 -16.15
C LEU A 8 -6.50 55.28 -16.81
N THR A 9 -5.58 54.38 -16.62
CA THR A 9 -5.73 52.96 -16.97
C THR A 9 -6.35 52.22 -15.79
N ILE A 10 -7.57 51.77 -15.95
CA ILE A 10 -8.27 50.92 -14.96
C ILE A 10 -7.84 49.46 -15.26
N ALA A 11 -7.05 48.87 -14.40
CA ALA A 11 -6.72 47.46 -14.44
C ALA A 11 -7.86 46.69 -13.74
N ALA A 12 -8.66 45.95 -14.49
CA ALA A 12 -9.65 45.04 -13.95
C ALA A 12 -8.96 43.74 -13.47
N LEU A 13 -8.82 43.56 -12.16
CA LEU A 13 -8.46 42.28 -11.58
C LEU A 13 -9.66 41.32 -11.69
N ALA A 14 -9.56 40.34 -12.56
CA ALA A 14 -10.46 39.20 -12.57
C ALA A 14 -10.10 38.26 -11.42
N VAL A 15 -10.86 38.29 -10.35
CA VAL A 15 -10.79 37.31 -9.25
C VAL A 15 -11.48 36.04 -9.75
N LEU A 16 -10.70 35.04 -10.19
CA LEU A 16 -11.20 33.68 -10.38
C LEU A 16 -11.49 33.08 -9.00
N SER A 17 -12.74 33.08 -8.57
CA SER A 17 -13.19 32.28 -7.44
C SER A 17 -13.18 30.80 -7.84
N LEU A 18 -12.17 30.04 -7.41
CA LEU A 18 -12.26 28.59 -7.36
C LEU A 18 -13.37 28.23 -6.36
N GLN A 19 -14.55 27.91 -6.87
CA GLN A 19 -15.58 27.25 -6.06
C GLN A 19 -15.12 25.80 -5.85
N ALA A 20 -14.45 25.53 -4.74
CA ALA A 20 -14.32 24.18 -4.22
C ALA A 20 -15.76 23.70 -3.91
N THR A 21 -16.28 22.77 -4.70
CA THR A 21 -17.53 22.08 -4.40
C THR A 21 -17.31 21.26 -3.13
N ALA A 22 -17.69 21.83 -1.98
CA ALA A 22 -17.70 21.11 -0.73
C ALA A 22 -18.72 19.96 -0.85
N GLN A 23 -18.25 18.74 -0.95
CA GLN A 23 -19.09 17.54 -0.89
C GLN A 23 -19.81 17.52 0.46
N ARG A 24 -21.13 17.40 0.42
CA ARG A 24 -21.96 17.33 1.65
C ARG A 24 -21.71 15.97 2.34
N PRO A 25 -21.66 15.94 3.68
CA PRO A 25 -21.62 14.68 4.41
C PRO A 25 -22.89 13.86 4.11
N VAL A 26 -22.72 12.55 3.93
CA VAL A 26 -23.86 11.63 3.78
C VAL A 26 -24.55 11.54 5.14
N ALA A 27 -25.86 11.82 5.21
CA ALA A 27 -26.60 11.72 6.46
C ALA A 27 -26.61 10.28 6.98
N ALA A 28 -26.69 10.05 8.31
CA ALA A 28 -26.57 8.72 8.94
C ALA A 28 -27.57 7.68 8.37
N THR A 29 -28.74 8.08 7.93
CA THR A 29 -29.70 7.24 7.20
C THR A 29 -29.17 6.87 5.81
N GLY A 30 -28.48 7.78 5.14
CA GLY A 30 -27.84 7.56 3.84
C GLY A 30 -26.68 6.58 3.91
N THR A 31 -25.85 6.65 4.97
CA THR A 31 -24.74 5.72 5.17
C THR A 31 -25.22 4.28 5.32
N ASN A 32 -26.32 4.03 6.02
CA ASN A 32 -26.88 2.68 6.18
C ASN A 32 -27.43 2.12 4.87
N VAL A 33 -28.04 2.96 4.03
CA VAL A 33 -28.49 2.57 2.68
C VAL A 33 -27.27 2.22 1.82
N LEU A 34 -26.25 3.07 1.80
CA LEU A 34 -25.01 2.86 1.06
C LEU A 34 -24.30 1.57 1.49
N LYS A 35 -24.21 1.29 2.80
CA LYS A 35 -23.64 0.03 3.32
C LYS A 35 -24.37 -1.20 2.76
N LYS A 36 -25.71 -1.15 2.70
CA LYS A 36 -26.50 -2.25 2.14
C LYS A 36 -26.28 -2.42 0.65
N GLU A 37 -26.23 -1.32 -0.11
CA GLU A 37 -25.97 -1.36 -1.56
C GLU A 37 -24.61 -1.91 -1.88
N ILE A 38 -23.57 -1.47 -1.15
CA ILE A 38 -22.20 -2.03 -1.30
C ILE A 38 -22.20 -3.52 -0.92
N GLN A 39 -22.87 -3.93 0.16
CA GLN A 39 -22.96 -5.33 0.56
C GLN A 39 -23.61 -6.19 -0.53
N LEU A 40 -24.73 -5.74 -1.12
CA LEU A 40 -25.38 -6.44 -2.24
C LEU A 40 -24.39 -6.61 -3.42
N LYS A 41 -23.62 -5.57 -3.73
CA LYS A 41 -22.62 -5.62 -4.79
C LYS A 41 -21.49 -6.61 -4.49
N LEU A 42 -21.08 -6.73 -3.24
CA LEU A 42 -20.08 -7.72 -2.79
C LEU A 42 -20.64 -9.12 -2.87
N ASP A 43 -21.89 -9.34 -2.45
CA ASP A 43 -22.57 -10.63 -2.53
C ASP A 43 -22.71 -11.11 -3.97
N GLU A 44 -23.08 -10.22 -4.92
CA GLU A 44 -23.11 -10.50 -6.35
C GLU A 44 -21.71 -10.88 -6.88
N TRP A 45 -20.68 -10.13 -6.50
CA TRP A 45 -19.30 -10.40 -6.89
C TRP A 45 -18.82 -11.76 -6.38
N HIS A 46 -19.05 -12.06 -5.09
CA HIS A 46 -18.70 -13.35 -4.51
C HIS A 46 -19.44 -14.52 -5.16
N LYS A 47 -20.73 -14.34 -5.46
CA LYS A 47 -21.54 -15.35 -6.15
C LYS A 47 -21.07 -15.62 -7.58
N ALA A 48 -20.56 -14.61 -8.28
CA ALA A 48 -20.04 -14.72 -9.64
C ALA A 48 -18.60 -15.26 -9.67
N GLY A 49 -17.83 -15.05 -8.61
CA GLY A 49 -16.45 -15.51 -8.46
C GLY A 49 -16.36 -16.91 -7.83
N LYS A 50 -15.11 -17.38 -7.69
CA LYS A 50 -14.80 -18.66 -7.02
C LYS A 50 -13.89 -18.46 -5.80
N PHE A 51 -13.63 -17.22 -5.41
CA PHE A 51 -12.76 -16.90 -4.28
C PHE A 51 -13.45 -17.22 -2.95
N PRO A 52 -12.70 -17.61 -1.90
CA PRO A 52 -13.28 -18.02 -0.62
C PRO A 52 -14.03 -16.89 0.09
N GLY A 53 -13.41 -15.73 0.21
CA GLY A 53 -14.01 -14.58 0.88
C GLY A 53 -13.24 -13.28 0.67
N ALA A 54 -13.86 -12.18 1.06
CA ALA A 54 -13.27 -10.85 0.99
C ALA A 54 -13.69 -9.97 2.16
N THR A 55 -12.82 -8.99 2.50
CA THR A 55 -13.15 -7.86 3.36
C THR A 55 -13.00 -6.56 2.58
N VAL A 56 -13.83 -5.59 2.90
CA VAL A 56 -13.83 -4.25 2.32
C VAL A 56 -13.81 -3.23 3.43
N GLY A 57 -12.93 -2.25 3.33
CA GLY A 57 -12.94 -1.05 4.15
C GLY A 57 -13.27 0.18 3.33
N VAL A 58 -14.08 1.05 3.88
CA VAL A 58 -14.49 2.32 3.28
C VAL A 58 -14.26 3.44 4.27
N VAL A 59 -13.74 4.57 3.77
CA VAL A 59 -13.76 5.84 4.49
C VAL A 59 -14.41 6.91 3.62
N LEU A 60 -15.46 7.51 4.13
CA LEU A 60 -16.26 8.54 3.46
C LEU A 60 -15.54 9.91 3.47
N PRO A 61 -16.01 10.89 2.69
CA PRO A 61 -15.40 12.23 2.63
C PRO A 61 -15.32 12.93 3.99
N ASP A 62 -16.31 12.73 4.87
CA ASP A 62 -16.38 13.29 6.23
C ASP A 62 -15.51 12.56 7.25
N GLY A 63 -14.99 11.40 6.89
CA GLY A 63 -14.13 10.57 7.73
C GLY A 63 -14.85 9.40 8.43
N GLU A 64 -16.19 9.27 8.28
CA GLU A 64 -16.87 8.06 8.74
C GLU A 64 -16.27 6.85 8.04
N SER A 65 -16.01 5.77 8.79
CA SER A 65 -15.42 4.54 8.24
C SER A 65 -16.20 3.30 8.66
N PHE A 66 -16.25 2.32 7.77
CA PHE A 66 -16.87 1.03 8.05
C PHE A 66 -16.18 -0.10 7.28
N GLY A 67 -16.35 -1.32 7.80
CA GLY A 67 -15.92 -2.55 7.14
C GLY A 67 -17.10 -3.41 6.73
N LEU A 68 -16.96 -4.13 5.62
CA LEU A 68 -17.91 -5.14 5.11
C LEU A 68 -17.15 -6.42 4.81
N ALA A 69 -17.87 -7.55 4.73
CA ALA A 69 -17.28 -8.84 4.42
C ALA A 69 -18.23 -9.71 3.60
N VAL A 70 -17.67 -10.65 2.85
CA VAL A 70 -18.43 -11.63 2.09
C VAL A 70 -17.69 -12.97 2.04
N GLY A 71 -18.44 -14.08 1.99
CA GLY A 71 -17.88 -15.42 1.89
C GLY A 71 -17.31 -15.96 3.20
N TYR A 72 -16.20 -16.67 3.12
CA TYR A 72 -15.65 -17.49 4.21
C TYR A 72 -14.21 -17.11 4.55
N SER A 73 -13.93 -17.02 5.84
CA SER A 73 -12.58 -16.91 6.39
C SER A 73 -11.84 -18.26 6.36
N ASP A 74 -12.59 -19.36 6.44
CA ASP A 74 -12.16 -20.72 6.12
C ASP A 74 -13.24 -21.38 5.24
N ARG A 75 -12.89 -21.63 3.97
CA ARG A 75 -13.78 -22.22 2.95
C ARG A 75 -14.20 -23.64 3.33
N ASP A 76 -13.27 -24.42 3.87
CA ASP A 76 -13.51 -25.85 4.12
C ASP A 76 -14.33 -26.05 5.39
N ALA A 77 -14.07 -25.25 6.41
CA ALA A 77 -14.86 -25.20 7.65
C ALA A 77 -16.15 -24.39 7.50
N LYS A 78 -16.34 -23.70 6.37
CA LYS A 78 -17.45 -22.77 6.11
C LYS A 78 -17.60 -21.70 7.20
N THR A 79 -16.48 -21.26 7.77
CA THR A 79 -16.49 -20.18 8.78
C THR A 79 -16.73 -18.86 8.06
N PRO A 80 -17.79 -18.10 8.41
CA PRO A 80 -18.08 -16.83 7.73
C PRO A 80 -16.93 -15.82 7.88
N MET A 81 -16.66 -15.04 6.83
CA MET A 81 -15.75 -13.91 6.85
C MET A 81 -16.36 -12.76 7.66
N ARG A 82 -15.57 -12.10 8.49
CA ARG A 82 -15.96 -10.90 9.24
C ARG A 82 -15.15 -9.70 8.76
N ALA A 83 -15.73 -8.52 8.83
CA ALA A 83 -15.05 -7.27 8.48
C ALA A 83 -13.80 -6.97 9.34
N THR A 84 -13.71 -7.62 10.52
CA THR A 84 -12.58 -7.52 11.45
C THR A 84 -11.52 -8.60 11.25
N ASP A 85 -11.70 -9.48 10.29
CA ASP A 85 -10.73 -10.52 9.98
C ASP A 85 -9.51 -9.91 9.27
N ARG A 86 -8.31 -10.30 9.73
CA ARG A 86 -7.03 -9.78 9.21
C ARG A 86 -6.51 -10.65 8.08
N MET A 87 -5.83 -10.01 7.15
CA MET A 87 -5.10 -10.66 6.07
C MET A 87 -3.74 -9.99 5.87
N PRO A 88 -2.69 -10.74 5.46
CA PRO A 88 -1.46 -10.14 4.94
C PRO A 88 -1.75 -9.07 3.90
N ALA A 89 -1.23 -7.87 4.13
CA ALA A 89 -1.45 -6.73 3.24
C ALA A 89 -0.52 -6.75 2.03
N GLY A 90 0.51 -7.63 2.07
CA GLY A 90 1.55 -7.69 1.06
C GLY A 90 2.18 -6.32 0.84
N SER A 91 2.58 -6.02 -0.37
CA SER A 91 3.28 -4.78 -0.70
C SER A 91 2.57 -3.47 -0.30
N THR A 92 1.28 -3.50 0.09
CA THR A 92 0.61 -2.35 0.70
C THR A 92 1.34 -1.89 1.97
N GLY A 93 2.01 -2.81 2.67
CA GLY A 93 2.86 -2.52 3.83
C GLY A 93 4.04 -1.59 3.55
N LYS A 94 4.53 -1.49 2.29
CA LYS A 94 5.57 -0.52 1.90
C LYS A 94 5.19 0.91 2.25
N THR A 95 3.90 1.22 2.28
CA THR A 95 3.40 2.55 2.60
C THR A 95 3.76 2.98 4.03
N PHE A 96 3.89 2.03 4.98
CA PHE A 96 4.34 2.33 6.34
C PHE A 96 5.83 2.69 6.38
N ALA A 97 6.67 1.98 5.62
CA ALA A 97 8.09 2.33 5.49
C ALA A 97 8.28 3.68 4.80
N ALA A 98 7.51 3.93 3.73
CA ALA A 98 7.50 5.22 3.04
C ALA A 98 7.10 6.37 3.97
N ALA A 99 6.00 6.25 4.69
CA ALA A 99 5.53 7.27 5.65
C ALA A 99 6.55 7.51 6.79
N THR A 100 7.20 6.45 7.29
CA THR A 100 8.28 6.57 8.28
C THR A 100 9.43 7.39 7.71
N THR A 101 9.85 7.08 6.48
CA THR A 101 10.93 7.82 5.81
C THR A 101 10.55 9.29 5.60
N MET A 102 9.30 9.59 5.19
CA MET A 102 8.83 10.97 5.02
C MET A 102 8.89 11.77 6.33
N GLN A 103 8.56 11.16 7.47
CA GLN A 103 8.74 11.82 8.77
C GLN A 103 10.23 12.05 9.10
N LEU A 104 11.09 11.06 8.84
CA LEU A 104 12.53 11.18 9.09
C LEU A 104 13.20 12.23 8.20
N ILE A 105 12.69 12.43 6.96
CA ILE A 105 13.12 13.51 6.07
C ILE A 105 12.74 14.87 6.67
N LYS A 106 11.50 15.02 7.13
CA LYS A 106 11.04 16.25 7.77
C LYS A 106 11.82 16.57 9.04
N ASP A 107 12.21 15.54 9.80
CA ASP A 107 13.07 15.67 10.99
C ASP A 107 14.54 15.97 10.64
N GLY A 108 14.91 16.09 9.37
CA GLY A 108 16.27 16.35 8.90
C GLY A 108 17.25 15.19 9.10
N LYS A 109 16.75 13.99 9.38
CA LYS A 109 17.57 12.80 9.66
C LYS A 109 17.97 12.05 8.39
N ILE A 110 17.17 12.14 7.35
CA ILE A 110 17.37 11.54 6.01
C ILE A 110 17.10 12.62 4.97
N SER A 111 17.84 12.61 3.86
CA SER A 111 17.48 13.33 2.64
C SER A 111 17.14 12.35 1.53
N LEU A 112 16.19 12.72 0.67
CA LEU A 112 15.87 11.91 -0.52
C LEU A 112 17.07 11.69 -1.44
N ASP A 113 17.97 12.67 -1.48
CA ASP A 113 19.14 12.65 -2.37
C ASP A 113 20.40 12.14 -1.67
N ASP A 114 20.29 11.75 -0.38
CA ASP A 114 21.37 11.04 0.31
C ASP A 114 21.65 9.70 -0.39
N LYS A 115 22.93 9.42 -0.60
CA LYS A 115 23.38 8.10 -1.06
C LYS A 115 23.19 7.05 0.04
N VAL A 116 22.83 5.82 -0.34
CA VAL A 116 22.72 4.68 0.58
C VAL A 116 24.05 4.45 1.31
N GLU A 117 25.17 4.69 0.64
CA GLU A 117 26.54 4.63 1.21
C GLU A 117 26.69 5.45 2.50
N LYS A 118 26.04 6.60 2.62
CA LYS A 118 26.06 7.44 3.82
C LYS A 118 25.64 6.66 5.08
N TYR A 119 24.72 5.75 4.94
CA TYR A 119 24.10 5.00 6.05
C TYR A 119 24.68 3.58 6.19
N LEU A 120 24.94 2.90 5.09
CA LEU A 120 25.29 1.49 5.04
C LEU A 120 26.69 1.22 4.46
N GLY A 121 27.45 2.25 4.05
CA GLY A 121 28.76 2.10 3.42
C GLY A 121 29.84 1.46 4.30
N LYS A 122 29.60 1.34 5.62
CA LYS A 122 30.53 0.63 6.54
C LYS A 122 30.21 -0.86 6.68
N GLU A 123 29.12 -1.34 6.09
CA GLU A 123 28.77 -2.75 6.13
C GLU A 123 29.73 -3.57 5.26
N PRO A 124 30.23 -4.72 5.74
CA PRO A 124 31.22 -5.51 5.01
C PRO A 124 30.78 -5.97 3.62
N TRP A 125 29.47 -6.06 3.40
CA TRP A 125 28.86 -6.50 2.16
C TRP A 125 28.52 -5.35 1.20
N PHE A 126 28.63 -4.09 1.62
CA PHE A 126 28.07 -2.94 0.89
C PHE A 126 28.55 -2.86 -0.56
N ASP A 127 29.86 -2.98 -0.81
CA ASP A 127 30.42 -2.90 -2.16
C ASP A 127 30.03 -4.06 -3.10
N ARG A 128 29.44 -5.12 -2.54
CA ARG A 128 28.93 -6.27 -3.29
C ARG A 128 27.49 -6.08 -3.77
N LEU A 129 26.79 -5.07 -3.26
CA LEU A 129 25.42 -4.78 -3.65
C LEU A 129 25.43 -4.04 -5.01
N PRO A 130 24.61 -4.47 -6.01
CA PRO A 130 24.54 -3.78 -7.30
C PRO A 130 24.24 -2.29 -7.14
N ASN A 131 24.93 -1.43 -7.90
CA ASN A 131 24.80 0.04 -7.87
C ASN A 131 25.04 0.69 -6.48
N ALA A 132 25.61 0.00 -5.50
CA ALA A 132 25.66 0.42 -4.09
C ALA A 132 26.01 1.91 -3.88
N LYS A 133 27.07 2.40 -4.57
CA LYS A 133 27.60 3.77 -4.41
C LYS A 133 26.74 4.85 -5.10
N ASP A 134 25.85 4.43 -6.00
CA ASP A 134 25.07 5.36 -6.82
C ASP A 134 23.62 5.52 -6.36
N ILE A 135 23.09 4.54 -5.65
CA ILE A 135 21.71 4.54 -5.21
C ILE A 135 21.45 5.64 -4.18
N THR A 136 20.37 6.39 -4.39
CA THR A 136 19.84 7.34 -3.40
C THR A 136 18.62 6.78 -2.68
N VAL A 137 18.25 7.39 -1.53
CA VAL A 137 17.02 7.06 -0.80
C VAL A 137 15.78 7.21 -1.71
N ARG A 138 15.73 8.25 -2.54
CA ARG A 138 14.67 8.47 -3.54
C ARG A 138 14.52 7.28 -4.48
N GLN A 139 15.64 6.77 -4.98
CA GLN A 139 15.67 5.67 -5.95
C GLN A 139 15.26 4.33 -5.32
N LEU A 140 15.49 4.12 -4.02
CA LEU A 140 14.90 3.01 -3.28
C LEU A 140 13.38 3.16 -3.20
N MET A 141 12.89 4.34 -2.82
CA MET A 141 11.46 4.57 -2.59
C MET A 141 10.63 4.50 -3.86
N ASN A 142 11.19 4.85 -5.04
CA ASN A 142 10.45 4.87 -6.30
C ASN A 142 10.86 3.76 -7.30
N HIS A 143 11.66 2.76 -6.86
CA HIS A 143 12.08 1.63 -7.66
C HIS A 143 12.94 1.95 -8.89
N THR A 144 13.77 2.97 -8.81
CA THR A 144 14.74 3.33 -9.86
C THR A 144 16.19 3.01 -9.50
N SER A 145 16.43 2.18 -8.49
CA SER A 145 17.76 1.81 -7.99
C SER A 145 18.53 0.83 -8.89
N GLY A 146 17.82 -0.01 -9.66
CA GLY A 146 18.40 -1.15 -10.39
C GLY A 146 18.65 -2.38 -9.52
N LEU A 147 18.16 -2.44 -8.26
CA LEU A 147 18.19 -3.63 -7.44
C LEU A 147 17.14 -4.63 -7.90
N VAL A 148 17.55 -5.86 -8.22
CA VAL A 148 16.64 -6.93 -8.62
C VAL A 148 15.88 -7.50 -7.42
N ARG A 149 14.84 -8.27 -7.69
CA ARG A 149 13.98 -8.91 -6.69
C ARG A 149 14.60 -10.20 -6.20
N TYR A 150 15.02 -10.26 -4.91
CA TYR A 150 15.59 -11.47 -4.31
C TYR A 150 14.57 -12.62 -4.27
N GLU A 151 13.28 -12.30 -4.05
CA GLU A 151 12.21 -13.28 -3.89
C GLU A 151 11.89 -14.07 -5.16
N PHE A 152 12.40 -13.66 -6.32
CA PHE A 152 12.28 -14.39 -7.58
C PHE A 152 13.50 -15.24 -7.92
N LYS A 153 14.53 -15.25 -7.08
CA LYS A 153 15.66 -16.13 -7.23
C LYS A 153 15.27 -17.56 -6.87
N LYS A 154 15.63 -18.50 -7.74
CA LYS A 154 15.34 -19.92 -7.50
C LYS A 154 15.97 -20.41 -6.19
N GLU A 155 17.19 -20.01 -5.95
CA GLU A 155 17.96 -20.36 -4.75
C GLU A 155 17.27 -19.87 -3.47
N PHE A 156 16.65 -18.68 -3.51
CA PHE A 156 15.85 -18.17 -2.41
C PHE A 156 14.62 -19.05 -2.17
N THR A 157 13.87 -19.37 -3.23
CA THR A 157 12.64 -20.18 -3.13
C THR A 157 12.95 -21.60 -2.66
N ASP A 158 14.02 -22.21 -3.17
CA ASP A 158 14.47 -23.55 -2.74
C ASP A 158 14.86 -23.55 -1.26
N TYR A 159 15.62 -22.55 -0.82
CA TYR A 159 16.04 -22.42 0.57
C TYR A 159 14.84 -22.16 1.50
N LEU A 160 13.94 -21.29 1.10
CA LEU A 160 12.70 -20.98 1.86
C LEU A 160 11.85 -22.25 2.04
N THR A 161 11.69 -23.04 0.98
CA THR A 161 10.90 -24.28 1.03
C THR A 161 11.55 -25.33 1.95
N ALA A 162 12.88 -25.42 1.94
CA ALA A 162 13.63 -26.32 2.82
C ALA A 162 13.70 -25.84 4.28
N ASN A 163 13.57 -24.52 4.52
CA ASN A 163 13.69 -23.89 5.83
C ASN A 163 12.51 -22.92 6.10
N PRO A 164 11.26 -23.41 6.14
CA PRO A 164 10.06 -22.56 6.10
C PRO A 164 9.92 -21.63 7.32
N TYR A 165 10.56 -21.94 8.42
CA TYR A 165 10.48 -21.12 9.66
C TYR A 165 11.75 -20.32 9.95
N LYS A 166 12.66 -20.20 8.96
CA LYS A 166 13.82 -19.31 9.11
C LYS A 166 13.33 -17.90 9.47
N VAL A 167 14.01 -17.30 10.46
CA VAL A 167 13.94 -15.86 10.73
C VAL A 167 14.97 -15.19 9.83
N TRP A 168 14.53 -14.35 8.93
CA TRP A 168 15.35 -13.70 7.93
C TRP A 168 15.91 -12.38 8.46
N SER A 169 17.24 -12.21 8.44
CA SER A 169 17.84 -10.88 8.57
C SER A 169 17.73 -10.11 7.23
N PRO A 170 17.84 -8.77 7.23
CA PRO A 170 17.94 -8.03 5.97
C PRO A 170 19.08 -8.53 5.08
N GLU A 171 20.25 -8.81 5.65
CA GLU A 171 21.45 -9.28 4.97
C GLU A 171 21.24 -10.65 4.31
N ASP A 172 20.51 -11.57 4.96
CA ASP A 172 20.16 -12.87 4.37
C ASP A 172 19.44 -12.69 3.01
N ARG A 173 18.59 -11.68 2.89
CA ARG A 173 17.85 -11.37 1.65
C ARG A 173 18.78 -10.74 0.61
N LEU A 174 19.63 -9.79 1.03
CA LEU A 174 20.56 -9.10 0.14
C LEU A 174 21.64 -10.03 -0.42
N ALA A 175 22.02 -11.09 0.32
CA ALA A 175 23.02 -12.05 -0.12
C ALA A 175 22.69 -12.71 -1.46
N TYR A 176 21.40 -12.79 -1.83
CA TYR A 176 20.98 -13.31 -3.14
C TYR A 176 21.25 -12.36 -4.32
N LEU A 177 21.71 -11.13 -4.05
CA LEU A 177 22.02 -10.13 -5.08
C LEU A 177 23.51 -9.76 -5.13
N PHE A 178 24.32 -10.24 -4.18
CA PHE A 178 25.73 -9.84 -4.10
C PHE A 178 26.47 -10.23 -5.38
N ASP A 179 27.27 -9.29 -5.86
CA ASP A 179 28.12 -9.41 -7.05
C ASP A 179 27.32 -9.60 -8.37
N GLU A 180 25.99 -9.38 -8.34
CA GLU A 180 25.19 -9.44 -9.56
C GLU A 180 25.26 -8.14 -10.37
N LYS A 181 25.10 -8.27 -11.68
CA LYS A 181 24.99 -7.13 -12.57
C LYS A 181 23.59 -6.52 -12.46
N PRO A 182 23.46 -5.20 -12.19
CA PRO A 182 22.16 -4.55 -12.18
C PRO A 182 21.53 -4.53 -13.59
N PRO A 183 20.20 -4.61 -13.73
CA PRO A 183 19.51 -4.53 -15.02
C PRO A 183 19.67 -3.16 -15.69
N PHE A 184 19.94 -2.11 -14.92
CA PHE A 184 20.22 -0.75 -15.36
C PHE A 184 20.99 0.02 -14.27
N GLU A 185 21.67 1.09 -14.66
CA GLU A 185 22.33 2.00 -13.72
C GLU A 185 21.31 2.73 -12.84
N ALA A 186 21.68 3.06 -11.61
CA ALA A 186 20.82 3.78 -10.69
C ALA A 186 20.24 5.07 -11.33
N GLY A 187 18.93 5.18 -11.32
CA GLY A 187 18.19 6.30 -11.92
C GLY A 187 17.97 6.21 -13.43
N LYS A 188 18.46 5.18 -14.14
CA LYS A 188 18.36 5.04 -15.60
C LYS A 188 17.25 4.11 -16.07
N GLY A 189 16.50 3.54 -15.14
CA GLY A 189 15.39 2.65 -15.45
C GLY A 189 14.40 2.55 -14.28
N TRP A 190 13.37 1.76 -14.49
CA TRP A 190 12.38 1.46 -13.47
C TRP A 190 12.07 -0.04 -13.47
N ASP A 191 12.22 -0.66 -12.30
CA ASP A 191 11.79 -2.03 -12.06
C ASP A 191 11.38 -2.20 -10.60
N TYR A 192 10.17 -2.73 -10.38
CA TYR A 192 9.64 -2.95 -9.04
C TYR A 192 10.47 -3.98 -8.30
N SER A 193 10.94 -3.67 -7.11
CA SER A 193 11.75 -4.59 -6.31
C SER A 193 11.53 -4.42 -4.80
N ASP A 194 11.20 -5.52 -4.13
CA ASP A 194 11.07 -5.55 -2.66
C ASP A 194 12.41 -5.29 -1.97
N THR A 195 13.51 -5.66 -2.61
CA THR A 195 14.88 -5.38 -2.14
C THR A 195 15.09 -3.91 -1.81
N ASN A 196 14.50 -3.00 -2.59
CA ASN A 196 14.58 -1.56 -2.31
C ASN A 196 14.07 -1.20 -0.91
N TYR A 197 12.97 -1.83 -0.50
CA TYR A 197 12.36 -1.57 0.80
C TYR A 197 13.07 -2.29 1.92
N ILE A 198 13.72 -3.43 1.66
CA ILE A 198 14.65 -4.06 2.61
C ILE A 198 15.81 -3.11 2.95
N VAL A 199 16.47 -2.55 1.93
CA VAL A 199 17.55 -1.56 2.12
C VAL A 199 17.03 -0.30 2.82
N LEU A 200 15.84 0.20 2.45
CA LEU A 200 15.21 1.35 3.10
C LEU A 200 14.92 1.08 4.59
N GLY A 201 14.47 -0.12 4.92
CA GLY A 201 14.26 -0.55 6.31
C GLY A 201 15.54 -0.53 7.13
N MET A 202 16.65 -1.01 6.55
CA MET A 202 17.96 -0.94 7.19
C MET A 202 18.40 0.51 7.47
N ILE A 203 18.14 1.43 6.53
CA ILE A 203 18.41 2.86 6.73
C ILE A 203 17.55 3.42 7.86
N ILE A 204 16.24 3.10 7.90
CA ILE A 204 15.33 3.53 8.97
C ILE A 204 15.85 3.06 10.33
N GLU A 205 16.22 1.79 10.48
CA GLU A 205 16.73 1.26 11.74
C GLU A 205 18.08 1.87 12.11
N ARG A 206 18.97 2.08 11.14
CA ARG A 206 20.28 2.75 11.36
C ARG A 206 20.11 4.16 11.88
N VAL A 207 19.18 4.93 11.32
CA VAL A 207 18.96 6.35 11.67
C VAL A 207 18.20 6.51 12.99
N THR A 208 17.29 5.58 13.28
CA THR A 208 16.46 5.65 14.49
C THR A 208 17.07 4.93 15.69
N GLY A 209 17.95 3.95 15.44
CA GLY A 209 18.48 3.03 16.46
C GLY A 209 17.43 2.08 17.03
N LYS A 210 16.31 1.86 16.30
CA LYS A 210 15.17 1.08 16.75
C LYS A 210 14.67 0.14 15.66
N ASN A 211 14.03 -0.94 16.10
CA ASN A 211 13.34 -1.85 15.18
C ASN A 211 12.28 -1.10 14.37
N PHE A 212 12.17 -1.43 13.08
CA PHE A 212 11.23 -0.78 12.15
C PHE A 212 9.77 -0.90 12.62
N TYR A 213 9.35 -2.10 13.03
CA TYR A 213 7.97 -2.30 13.47
C TYR A 213 7.62 -1.48 14.72
N ASP A 214 8.55 -1.34 15.67
CA ASP A 214 8.36 -0.51 16.87
C ASP A 214 8.18 0.97 16.49
N GLU A 215 9.01 1.47 15.56
CA GLU A 215 8.90 2.84 15.07
C GLU A 215 7.57 3.08 14.34
N ALA A 216 7.20 2.21 13.40
CA ALA A 216 5.97 2.34 12.64
C ALA A 216 4.72 2.16 13.53
N ASN A 217 4.73 1.20 14.47
CA ASN A 217 3.68 1.03 15.46
C ASN A 217 3.46 2.29 16.30
N LYS A 218 4.54 2.88 16.81
CA LYS A 218 4.47 4.10 17.60
C LYS A 218 3.96 5.29 16.78
N ARG A 219 4.52 5.47 15.58
CA ARG A 219 4.24 6.62 14.72
C ARG A 219 2.83 6.59 14.13
N PHE A 220 2.30 5.41 13.81
CA PHE A 220 1.08 5.27 13.03
C PHE A 220 0.03 4.39 13.69
N VAL A 221 0.33 3.11 13.96
CA VAL A 221 -0.68 2.14 14.39
C VAL A 221 -1.33 2.58 15.70
N LYS A 222 -0.53 2.87 16.73
CA LYS A 222 -1.02 3.34 18.04
C LYS A 222 -1.61 4.75 17.95
N LYS A 223 -0.91 5.67 17.27
CA LYS A 223 -1.31 7.08 17.18
C LYS A 223 -2.68 7.23 16.52
N PHE A 224 -2.94 6.50 15.44
CA PHE A 224 -4.18 6.60 14.67
C PHE A 224 -5.19 5.50 14.99
N LYS A 225 -4.92 4.68 16.02
CA LYS A 225 -5.79 3.58 16.47
C LYS A 225 -6.15 2.64 15.31
N LEU A 226 -5.14 2.21 14.55
CA LEU A 226 -5.25 1.16 13.55
C LEU A 226 -5.08 -0.20 14.27
N SER A 227 -6.04 -0.52 15.15
CA SER A 227 -5.91 -1.58 16.15
C SER A 227 -5.90 -2.99 15.55
N ASP A 228 -6.34 -3.12 14.30
CA ASP A 228 -6.37 -4.37 13.57
C ASP A 228 -5.19 -4.53 12.59
N THR A 229 -4.23 -3.60 12.64
CA THR A 229 -2.98 -3.67 11.88
C THR A 229 -1.85 -4.16 12.78
N ILE A 230 -1.26 -5.30 12.43
CA ILE A 230 -0.17 -5.95 13.19
C ILE A 230 1.03 -6.27 12.30
N PRO A 231 2.27 -6.31 12.85
CA PRO A 231 3.43 -6.75 12.11
C PRO A 231 3.36 -8.24 11.79
N GLN A 232 3.95 -8.66 10.69
CA GLN A 232 4.21 -10.06 10.35
C GLN A 232 5.58 -10.47 10.91
N ASP A 233 5.66 -10.63 12.23
CA ASP A 233 6.91 -10.84 12.96
C ASP A 233 7.18 -12.31 13.32
N GLY A 234 6.30 -13.22 12.90
CA GLY A 234 6.45 -14.66 13.15
C GLY A 234 5.41 -15.49 12.39
N PRO A 235 5.50 -16.82 12.49
CA PRO A 235 4.62 -17.73 11.77
C PRO A 235 3.19 -17.82 12.33
N GLU A 236 2.95 -17.32 13.54
CA GLU A 236 1.64 -17.27 14.18
C GLU A 236 1.15 -15.83 14.24
N LEU A 237 0.15 -15.49 13.44
CA LEU A 237 -0.41 -14.14 13.38
C LEU A 237 -1.83 -14.11 13.90
N LYS A 238 -2.04 -13.44 15.03
CA LYS A 238 -3.34 -13.41 15.72
C LYS A 238 -4.45 -12.81 14.84
N GLY A 239 -5.54 -13.57 14.66
CA GLY A 239 -6.73 -13.11 13.93
C GLY A 239 -6.56 -13.02 12.42
N VAL A 240 -5.48 -13.58 11.87
CA VAL A 240 -5.32 -13.75 10.44
C VAL A 240 -6.07 -15.00 9.99
N VAL A 241 -6.86 -14.87 8.93
CA VAL A 241 -7.69 -15.93 8.38
C VAL A 241 -6.93 -16.81 7.41
N GLN A 242 -7.50 -17.99 7.08
CA GLN A 242 -6.94 -18.92 6.12
C GLN A 242 -6.79 -18.25 4.75
N GLY A 243 -5.61 -18.41 4.12
CA GLY A 243 -5.32 -18.01 2.76
C GLY A 243 -5.26 -19.22 1.82
N TYR A 244 -5.59 -18.99 0.55
CA TYR A 244 -5.64 -20.02 -0.49
C TYR A 244 -4.78 -19.59 -1.68
N ALA A 245 -3.66 -20.29 -1.86
CA ALA A 245 -2.66 -19.94 -2.88
C ALA A 245 -2.87 -20.66 -4.23
N GLY A 246 -3.78 -21.63 -4.26
CA GLY A 246 -3.98 -22.50 -5.42
C GLY A 246 -2.85 -23.52 -5.60
N ALA A 247 -2.93 -24.27 -6.71
CA ALA A 247 -1.97 -25.34 -7.00
C ALA A 247 -0.54 -24.85 -7.30
N ASN A 248 -0.39 -23.59 -7.69
CA ASN A 248 0.89 -22.98 -8.06
C ASN A 248 1.47 -22.13 -6.93
N ASN A 249 1.28 -22.56 -5.67
CA ASN A 249 1.86 -21.86 -4.52
C ASN A 249 3.40 -21.87 -4.59
N PRO A 250 4.06 -20.69 -4.65
CA PRO A 250 5.52 -20.63 -4.71
C PRO A 250 6.20 -21.17 -3.44
N PHE A 251 5.46 -21.34 -2.34
CA PHE A 251 5.96 -21.82 -1.05
C PHE A 251 5.79 -23.33 -0.82
N GLY A 252 5.57 -24.13 -1.86
CA GLY A 252 5.58 -25.57 -1.70
C GLY A 252 4.36 -26.33 -2.19
N GLY A 253 3.57 -25.74 -3.10
CA GLY A 253 2.49 -26.44 -3.79
C GLY A 253 1.25 -26.77 -2.94
N LYS A 254 1.16 -26.30 -1.68
CA LYS A 254 -0.02 -26.43 -0.83
C LYS A 254 -0.98 -25.27 -1.11
N ASP A 255 -2.28 -25.56 -1.22
CA ASP A 255 -3.30 -24.53 -1.40
C ASP A 255 -3.45 -23.65 -0.15
N LYS A 256 -3.50 -24.27 1.04
CA LYS A 256 -3.67 -23.58 2.32
C LYS A 256 -2.37 -22.96 2.82
N MET A 257 -2.45 -21.71 3.31
CA MET A 257 -1.31 -20.98 3.87
C MET A 257 -1.13 -21.19 5.36
N ILE A 258 -2.15 -21.63 6.11
CA ILE A 258 -2.10 -21.84 7.55
C ILE A 258 -2.43 -23.30 7.87
N GLU A 259 -1.52 -23.98 8.58
CA GLU A 259 -1.69 -25.32 9.11
C GLU A 259 -1.44 -25.30 10.62
N ASN A 260 -2.31 -25.89 11.40
CA ASN A 260 -2.21 -25.94 12.87
C ASN A 260 -1.97 -24.56 13.52
N GLY A 261 -2.60 -23.50 12.99
CA GLY A 261 -2.48 -22.15 13.50
C GLY A 261 -1.22 -21.39 13.06
N LYS A 262 -0.36 -22.00 12.24
CA LYS A 262 0.90 -21.41 11.75
C LYS A 262 0.89 -21.29 10.23
N PHE A 263 1.45 -20.21 9.73
CA PHE A 263 1.77 -20.13 8.30
C PHE A 263 2.72 -21.26 7.90
N ILE A 264 2.55 -21.80 6.70
CA ILE A 264 3.44 -22.84 6.14
C ILE A 264 4.87 -22.34 5.87
N VAL A 265 5.05 -21.02 5.80
CA VAL A 265 6.34 -20.32 5.83
C VAL A 265 6.25 -19.14 6.78
N ASN A 266 7.37 -18.74 7.38
CA ASN A 266 7.40 -17.57 8.25
C ASN A 266 7.18 -16.27 7.45
N PRO A 267 6.02 -15.58 7.58
CA PRO A 267 5.73 -14.37 6.79
C PRO A 267 6.61 -13.18 7.17
N GLN A 268 7.41 -13.27 8.21
CA GLN A 268 8.42 -12.28 8.59
C GLN A 268 9.42 -12.01 7.44
N LEU A 269 9.51 -12.91 6.48
CA LEU A 269 10.33 -12.74 5.28
C LEU A 269 10.02 -11.44 4.50
N GLU A 270 8.79 -10.92 4.54
CA GLU A 270 8.43 -9.67 3.86
C GLU A 270 9.02 -8.42 4.55
N TRP A 271 9.04 -8.40 5.88
CA TRP A 271 9.53 -7.27 6.68
C TRP A 271 9.08 -5.91 6.10
N THR A 272 10.02 -4.98 5.79
CA THR A 272 9.71 -3.66 5.20
C THR A 272 9.21 -3.71 3.75
N GLY A 273 9.36 -4.85 3.08
CA GLY A 273 8.81 -5.12 1.74
C GLY A 273 7.29 -5.29 1.70
N GLY A 274 6.65 -5.53 2.86
CA GLY A 274 5.21 -5.78 2.89
C GLY A 274 4.64 -6.16 4.25
N GLY A 275 5.44 -6.64 5.13
CA GLY A 275 5.24 -7.37 6.38
C GLY A 275 4.21 -6.86 7.39
N TRP A 276 2.99 -6.56 6.95
CA TRP A 276 1.86 -6.18 7.80
C TRP A 276 0.63 -7.04 7.49
N ALA A 277 -0.07 -7.46 8.53
CA ALA A 277 -1.43 -7.99 8.41
C ALA A 277 -2.43 -6.95 8.95
N SER A 278 -3.54 -6.77 8.23
CA SER A 278 -4.50 -5.71 8.54
C SER A 278 -5.92 -6.10 8.13
N THR A 279 -6.90 -5.26 8.45
CA THR A 279 -8.25 -5.33 7.91
C THR A 279 -8.43 -4.32 6.78
N GLY A 280 -9.42 -4.56 5.91
CA GLY A 280 -9.77 -3.59 4.87
C GLY A 280 -10.10 -2.21 5.45
N GLN A 281 -10.77 -2.16 6.62
CA GLN A 281 -11.13 -0.90 7.26
C GLN A 281 -9.91 -0.10 7.74
N ASP A 282 -8.95 -0.74 8.40
CA ASP A 282 -7.74 -0.06 8.85
C ASP A 282 -6.87 0.39 7.66
N LEU A 283 -6.79 -0.40 6.58
CA LEU A 283 -6.09 -0.01 5.37
C LEU A 283 -6.74 1.20 4.67
N ALA A 284 -8.07 1.25 4.57
CA ALA A 284 -8.77 2.41 4.01
C ALA A 284 -8.55 3.68 4.88
N ARG A 285 -8.59 3.55 6.21
CA ARG A 285 -8.26 4.64 7.15
C ARG A 285 -6.82 5.09 6.98
N TRP A 286 -5.89 4.15 6.85
CA TRP A 286 -4.49 4.42 6.61
C TRP A 286 -4.27 5.20 5.31
N ALA A 287 -4.88 4.78 4.20
CA ALA A 287 -4.79 5.49 2.93
C ALA A 287 -5.23 6.96 3.07
N LYS A 288 -6.39 7.21 3.69
CA LYS A 288 -6.88 8.58 3.89
C LYS A 288 -5.95 9.41 4.77
N LEU A 289 -5.43 8.83 5.86
CA LEU A 289 -4.48 9.51 6.75
C LEU A 289 -3.18 9.88 6.02
N MET A 290 -2.66 8.98 5.20
CA MET A 290 -1.45 9.21 4.41
C MET A 290 -1.63 10.36 3.41
N TYR A 291 -2.59 10.19 2.53
CA TYR A 291 -2.73 11.06 1.36
C TYR A 291 -3.44 12.39 1.65
N GLU A 292 -4.09 12.53 2.81
CA GLU A 292 -4.52 13.83 3.34
C GLU A 292 -3.43 14.51 4.21
N GLY A 293 -2.20 13.96 4.27
CA GLY A 293 -1.09 14.56 4.99
C GLY A 293 -1.22 14.54 6.51
N LYS A 294 -1.98 13.56 7.07
CA LYS A 294 -2.13 13.40 8.52
C LYS A 294 -1.08 12.47 9.14
N ALA A 295 -0.56 11.54 8.30
CA ALA A 295 0.46 10.59 8.74
C ALA A 295 1.86 11.23 8.84
N PHE A 296 2.14 12.25 8.05
CA PHE A 296 3.39 13.02 8.02
C PHE A 296 3.07 14.46 7.61
N ASP A 297 4.08 15.34 7.56
CA ASP A 297 3.89 16.76 7.22
C ASP A 297 3.17 16.90 5.85
N PRO A 298 2.05 17.65 5.77
CA PRO A 298 1.28 17.81 4.54
C PRO A 298 2.10 18.35 3.35
N SER A 299 3.14 19.16 3.60
CA SER A 299 4.04 19.68 2.55
C SER A 299 4.81 18.57 1.83
N MET A 300 4.92 17.38 2.43
CA MET A 300 5.59 16.22 1.84
C MET A 300 4.68 15.39 0.94
N VAL A 301 3.37 15.62 0.94
CA VAL A 301 2.43 14.87 0.07
C VAL A 301 2.74 15.11 -1.41
N PRO A 302 2.93 16.35 -1.91
CA PRO A 302 3.32 16.57 -3.29
C PRO A 302 4.67 15.92 -3.65
N VAL A 303 5.62 15.90 -2.71
CA VAL A 303 6.93 15.26 -2.90
C VAL A 303 6.77 13.74 -3.03
N MET A 304 5.91 13.12 -2.21
CA MET A 304 5.59 11.68 -2.31
C MET A 304 4.94 11.34 -3.65
N LEU A 305 4.11 12.22 -4.17
CA LEU A 305 3.34 12.04 -5.41
C LEU A 305 4.09 12.46 -6.69
N ASP A 306 5.32 12.96 -6.58
CA ASP A 306 6.19 13.22 -7.74
C ASP A 306 6.69 11.87 -8.30
N GLY A 307 5.85 11.24 -9.10
CA GLY A 307 6.04 9.87 -9.56
C GLY A 307 6.68 9.76 -10.93
N VAL A 308 7.48 8.70 -11.10
CA VAL A 308 8.06 8.29 -12.39
C VAL A 308 7.13 7.31 -13.12
N PRO A 309 7.16 7.22 -14.45
CA PRO A 309 6.42 6.20 -15.19
C PRO A 309 6.74 4.79 -14.70
N ALA A 310 5.72 3.96 -14.49
CA ALA A 310 5.86 2.62 -13.93
C ALA A 310 5.17 1.56 -14.81
N LYS A 311 5.80 0.39 -14.94
CA LYS A 311 5.25 -0.73 -15.71
C LYS A 311 4.19 -1.52 -14.92
N LEU A 312 3.22 -0.80 -14.31
CA LEU A 312 2.14 -1.36 -13.48
C LEU A 312 0.74 -1.18 -14.10
N GLY A 313 0.67 -0.69 -15.32
CA GLY A 313 -0.55 -0.41 -16.04
C GLY A 313 -0.42 0.83 -16.91
N ARG A 314 -1.43 1.06 -17.74
CA ARG A 314 -1.43 2.22 -18.66
C ARG A 314 -1.41 3.52 -17.85
N ASP A 315 -0.53 4.43 -18.24
CA ASP A 315 -0.36 5.78 -17.67
C ASP A 315 -0.15 5.79 -16.14
N THR A 316 0.26 4.65 -15.57
CA THR A 316 0.55 4.51 -14.13
C THR A 316 1.92 5.08 -13.81
N LYS A 317 2.02 5.81 -12.70
CA LYS A 317 3.28 6.29 -12.14
C LYS A 317 3.52 5.65 -10.77
N TYR A 318 4.78 5.61 -10.35
CA TYR A 318 5.17 5.23 -9.00
C TYR A 318 5.90 6.38 -8.33
N GLY A 319 5.34 6.87 -7.24
CA GLY A 319 5.94 7.89 -6.38
C GLY A 319 6.81 7.29 -5.28
N LEU A 320 6.90 7.95 -4.15
CA LEU A 320 7.68 7.46 -3.02
C LEU A 320 6.84 6.50 -2.16
N GLY A 321 6.78 5.23 -2.57
CA GLY A 321 5.96 4.20 -1.92
C GLY A 321 4.47 4.28 -2.26
N VAL A 322 4.12 4.85 -3.40
CA VAL A 322 2.74 5.01 -3.83
C VAL A 322 2.59 4.72 -5.32
N ILE A 323 1.56 3.97 -5.66
CA ILE A 323 1.12 3.79 -7.05
C ILE A 323 0.09 4.88 -7.35
N ILE A 324 0.35 5.67 -8.40
CA ILE A 324 -0.51 6.75 -8.89
C ILE A 324 -1.17 6.26 -10.17
N ARG A 325 -2.49 6.06 -10.16
CA ARG A 325 -3.23 5.43 -11.27
C ARG A 325 -4.35 6.33 -11.78
N PRO A 326 -4.48 6.53 -13.09
CA PRO A 326 -5.72 7.00 -13.67
C PRO A 326 -6.78 5.87 -13.57
N THR A 327 -7.99 6.20 -13.12
CA THR A 327 -9.11 5.27 -13.03
C THR A 327 -10.39 5.90 -13.58
N GLN A 328 -11.44 5.09 -13.73
CA GLN A 328 -12.77 5.60 -14.12
C GLN A 328 -13.42 6.46 -13.03
N ALA A 329 -12.95 6.39 -11.78
CA ALA A 329 -13.41 7.24 -10.68
C ALA A 329 -12.52 8.49 -10.46
N GLY A 330 -11.56 8.75 -11.36
CA GLY A 330 -10.54 9.80 -11.24
C GLY A 330 -9.16 9.23 -10.89
N THR A 331 -8.20 10.11 -10.64
CA THR A 331 -6.86 9.69 -10.18
C THR A 331 -6.96 9.07 -8.79
N ALA A 332 -6.26 7.95 -8.60
CA ALA A 332 -6.17 7.27 -7.31
C ALA A 332 -4.73 7.13 -6.85
N TYR A 333 -4.50 7.30 -5.55
CA TYR A 333 -3.24 7.07 -4.85
C TYR A 333 -3.38 5.85 -3.96
N GLY A 334 -2.43 4.96 -3.96
CA GLY A 334 -2.53 3.76 -3.12
C GLY A 334 -1.44 2.74 -3.39
N HIS A 335 -1.72 1.50 -3.07
CA HIS A 335 -0.84 0.38 -3.35
C HIS A 335 -1.63 -0.92 -3.47
N SER A 336 -1.18 -1.83 -4.36
CA SER A 336 -1.64 -3.21 -4.37
C SER A 336 -0.73 -4.07 -3.52
N GLY A 337 -1.25 -5.16 -2.99
CA GLY A 337 -0.50 -6.14 -2.23
C GLY A 337 -0.74 -7.55 -2.73
N PHE A 338 0.28 -8.35 -2.64
CA PHE A 338 0.26 -9.78 -2.89
C PHE A 338 1.10 -10.47 -1.82
N PHE A 339 0.51 -11.47 -1.20
CA PHE A 339 1.20 -12.50 -0.44
C PHE A 339 0.58 -13.84 -0.85
N PRO A 340 1.32 -14.95 -1.00
CA PRO A 340 0.71 -16.23 -1.35
C PRO A 340 -0.49 -16.53 -0.46
N GLY A 341 -1.65 -16.77 -1.10
CA GLY A 341 -2.93 -16.93 -0.44
C GLY A 341 -3.74 -15.66 -0.21
N TYR A 342 -3.20 -14.46 -0.51
CA TYR A 342 -3.89 -13.19 -0.26
C TYR A 342 -3.57 -12.14 -1.32
N MET A 343 -4.57 -11.32 -1.64
CA MET A 343 -4.39 -10.13 -2.47
C MET A 343 -5.10 -8.94 -1.82
N THR A 344 -4.50 -7.77 -1.97
CA THR A 344 -5.00 -6.49 -1.43
C THR A 344 -4.96 -5.43 -2.51
N ASP A 345 -5.95 -4.54 -2.54
CA ASP A 345 -5.85 -3.27 -3.26
C ASP A 345 -6.41 -2.15 -2.39
N MET A 346 -5.64 -1.09 -2.22
CA MET A 346 -5.96 0.05 -1.39
C MET A 346 -5.81 1.32 -2.22
N MET A 347 -6.88 2.12 -2.32
CA MET A 347 -6.89 3.37 -3.08
C MET A 347 -7.56 4.51 -2.29
N TYR A 348 -6.97 5.70 -2.44
CA TYR A 348 -7.55 6.98 -2.04
C TYR A 348 -7.81 7.82 -3.29
N PHE A 349 -8.99 8.39 -3.39
CA PHE A 349 -9.46 9.24 -4.49
C PHE A 349 -9.46 10.71 -4.01
N PRO A 350 -8.43 11.51 -4.34
CA PRO A 350 -8.25 12.84 -3.76
C PRO A 350 -9.39 13.81 -4.07
N ASP A 351 -9.91 13.80 -5.31
CA ASP A 351 -10.97 14.70 -5.73
C ASP A 351 -12.30 14.44 -4.99
N LYS A 352 -12.48 13.22 -4.49
CA LYS A 352 -13.67 12.74 -3.80
C LYS A 352 -13.45 12.59 -2.30
N ARG A 353 -12.21 12.60 -1.84
CA ARG A 353 -11.78 12.34 -0.47
C ARG A 353 -12.27 10.99 0.09
N ILE A 354 -12.43 10.01 -0.80
CA ILE A 354 -12.87 8.66 -0.51
C ILE A 354 -11.65 7.74 -0.43
N ALA A 355 -11.61 6.85 0.56
CA ALA A 355 -10.65 5.74 0.58
C ALA A 355 -11.39 4.40 0.60
N VAL A 356 -10.91 3.46 -0.19
CA VAL A 356 -11.42 2.09 -0.25
C VAL A 356 -10.24 1.11 -0.25
N ALA A 357 -10.35 0.06 0.56
CA ALA A 357 -9.43 -1.07 0.50
C ALA A 357 -10.21 -2.38 0.43
N VAL A 358 -9.76 -3.28 -0.42
CA VAL A 358 -10.33 -4.62 -0.60
C VAL A 358 -9.23 -5.65 -0.38
N GLN A 359 -9.50 -6.65 0.44
CA GLN A 359 -8.63 -7.81 0.65
C GLN A 359 -9.39 -9.08 0.35
N VAL A 360 -8.73 -10.06 -0.26
CA VAL A 360 -9.28 -11.40 -0.52
C VAL A 360 -8.33 -12.46 0.01
N ASN A 361 -8.86 -13.54 0.54
CA ASN A 361 -8.08 -14.65 1.06
C ASN A 361 -7.79 -15.70 -0.02
N THR A 362 -7.46 -15.23 -1.21
CA THR A 362 -6.89 -16.03 -2.30
C THR A 362 -5.82 -15.25 -3.06
N SER A 363 -4.85 -15.94 -3.62
CA SER A 363 -3.88 -15.36 -4.55
C SER A 363 -4.04 -15.91 -5.99
N VAL A 364 -5.22 -16.43 -6.32
CA VAL A 364 -5.60 -16.91 -7.66
C VAL A 364 -6.46 -15.85 -8.35
N PRO A 365 -5.89 -14.97 -9.21
CA PRO A 365 -6.63 -13.84 -9.79
C PRO A 365 -7.83 -14.28 -10.65
N GLN A 366 -7.76 -15.44 -11.30
CA GLN A 366 -8.82 -15.98 -12.14
C GLN A 366 -10.11 -16.26 -11.34
N ASP A 367 -9.99 -16.55 -10.04
CA ASP A 367 -11.13 -16.82 -9.17
C ASP A 367 -11.94 -15.58 -8.85
N LEU A 368 -11.39 -14.38 -9.04
CA LEU A 368 -12.06 -13.13 -8.74
C LEU A 368 -13.11 -12.71 -9.78
N GLY A 369 -13.06 -13.25 -11.01
CA GLY A 369 -13.92 -12.85 -12.12
C GLY A 369 -13.65 -11.45 -12.67
N LYS A 370 -13.04 -10.55 -11.88
CA LYS A 370 -12.56 -9.21 -12.28
C LYS A 370 -11.39 -8.77 -11.42
N PRO A 371 -10.50 -7.87 -11.93
CA PRO A 371 -9.39 -7.36 -11.15
C PRO A 371 -9.84 -6.66 -9.85
N LEU A 372 -9.09 -6.86 -8.77
CA LEU A 372 -9.42 -6.32 -7.44
C LEU A 372 -9.54 -4.78 -7.46
N GLY A 373 -8.63 -4.09 -8.17
CA GLY A 373 -8.69 -2.65 -8.34
C GLY A 373 -9.97 -2.13 -9.01
N ARG A 374 -10.62 -2.95 -9.85
CA ARG A 374 -11.93 -2.60 -10.42
C ARG A 374 -13.04 -2.63 -9.37
N VAL A 375 -13.00 -3.57 -8.44
CA VAL A 375 -13.94 -3.62 -7.30
C VAL A 375 -13.81 -2.35 -6.46
N VAL A 376 -12.56 -1.93 -6.16
CA VAL A 376 -12.29 -0.68 -5.43
C VAL A 376 -12.88 0.53 -6.15
N VAL A 377 -12.68 0.64 -7.47
CA VAL A 377 -13.19 1.75 -8.29
C VAL A 377 -14.72 1.76 -8.32
N GLU A 378 -15.36 0.61 -8.51
CA GLU A 378 -16.83 0.50 -8.52
C GLU A 378 -17.44 0.95 -7.17
N ILE A 379 -16.84 0.55 -6.03
CA ILE A 379 -17.27 1.00 -4.71
C ILE A 379 -17.10 2.52 -4.55
N ALA A 380 -15.97 3.08 -4.98
CA ALA A 380 -15.76 4.52 -4.93
C ALA A 380 -16.78 5.30 -5.77
N GLN A 381 -17.19 4.78 -6.93
CA GLN A 381 -18.24 5.37 -7.77
C GLN A 381 -19.62 5.30 -7.09
N MET A 382 -19.95 4.21 -6.39
CA MET A 382 -21.19 4.11 -5.61
C MET A 382 -21.25 5.16 -4.51
N ILE A 383 -20.14 5.35 -3.78
CA ILE A 383 -20.05 6.36 -2.72
C ILE A 383 -20.23 7.78 -3.28
N ASP A 384 -19.56 8.08 -4.40
CA ASP A 384 -19.64 9.38 -5.07
C ASP A 384 -21.07 9.68 -5.55
N ALA A 385 -21.73 8.71 -6.15
CA ALA A 385 -23.12 8.82 -6.60
C ALA A 385 -24.07 9.07 -5.43
N ALA A 386 -23.91 8.38 -4.31
CA ALA A 386 -24.73 8.57 -3.10
C ALA A 386 -24.56 9.97 -2.49
N GLY A 387 -23.31 10.51 -2.49
CA GLY A 387 -23.03 11.87 -2.03
C GLY A 387 -23.54 13.00 -2.96
N SER A 388 -23.79 12.68 -4.23
CA SER A 388 -24.24 13.61 -5.26
C SER A 388 -25.78 13.69 -5.36
N THR A 389 -26.52 12.76 -4.75
CA THR A 389 -27.99 12.74 -4.78
C THR A 389 -28.52 13.78 -3.77
N PRO A 390 -29.36 14.76 -4.18
CA PRO A 390 -30.01 15.69 -3.24
C PRO A 390 -30.86 14.88 -2.27
N ALA A 391 -30.74 15.17 -0.96
CA ALA A 391 -31.70 14.62 0.01
C ALA A 391 -33.11 14.92 -0.47
N SER A 392 -33.92 13.90 -0.80
CA SER A 392 -35.34 14.05 -1.04
C SER A 392 -35.95 14.72 0.17
N LYS A 393 -36.58 15.87 -0.07
CA LYS A 393 -37.26 16.66 0.96
C LYS A 393 -38.47 15.90 1.54
#